data_38d40ebc9ef14463f709cf51b0917ca3
#
_entry.id   38d40ebc9ef14463f709cf51b0917ca3
#
_cell.length_a   1.000
_cell.length_b   1.000
_cell.length_c   1.000
_cell.angle_alpha   90.00
_cell.angle_beta   90.00
_cell.angle_gamma   90.00
#
_symmetry.space_group_name_H-M   'P 1'
#
loop_
_entity.id
_entity.type
_entity.pdbx_description
1 polymer ?
#
loop_
_entity_poly.entity_id
_entity_poly.type
_entity_poly.pdbx_seq_one_letter_code
_entity_poly.pdbx_strand_id
1 'polypeptide(L)'
;MSEYTKEELIQYRLKKAQQTFETAKHLEQFEIAGNSIANRLYYAAFYCVNALLAHKEIDYKSHKSVKTALSNFYIRTGLIDSSYGEMYNKLFEMRQNGDYSDYYDVSLETIKPYIERVSEFIKVVEKILAESDNY
;
A
#
# COMPACT_ATOMS: atom_id res chain seq x y z
N MET A 1 -20.39 2.56 -18.29
CA MET A 1 -19.81 1.24 -18.60
C MET A 1 -18.31 1.29 -18.42
N SER A 2 -17.77 0.36 -17.70
CA SER A 2 -16.32 0.30 -17.49
C SER A 2 -15.65 -0.30 -18.73
N GLU A 3 -14.54 0.31 -19.17
CA GLU A 3 -13.75 -0.21 -20.28
C GLU A 3 -12.86 -1.37 -19.86
N TYR A 4 -12.80 -1.65 -18.56
CA TYR A 4 -11.93 -2.65 -17.98
C TYR A 4 -12.72 -3.77 -17.32
N THR A 5 -12.23 -4.99 -17.46
CA THR A 5 -12.75 -6.10 -16.65
C THR A 5 -12.24 -5.94 -15.22
N LYS A 6 -12.89 -6.63 -14.30
CA LYS A 6 -12.45 -6.71 -12.90
C LYS A 6 -11.00 -7.18 -12.82
N GLU A 7 -10.66 -8.24 -13.57
CA GLU A 7 -9.32 -8.80 -13.56
C GLU A 7 -8.27 -7.82 -14.09
N GLU A 8 -8.60 -7.10 -15.16
CA GLU A 8 -7.70 -6.08 -15.71
C GLU A 8 -7.45 -4.97 -14.70
N LEU A 9 -8.48 -4.55 -13.96
CA LEU A 9 -8.35 -3.51 -12.95
C LEU A 9 -7.47 -3.98 -11.79
N ILE A 10 -7.65 -5.22 -11.34
CA ILE A 10 -6.81 -5.80 -10.28
C ILE A 10 -5.34 -5.80 -10.72
N GLN A 11 -5.07 -6.29 -11.93
CA GLN A 11 -3.70 -6.36 -12.45
C GLN A 11 -3.09 -4.98 -12.63
N TYR A 12 -3.87 -4.02 -13.09
CA TYR A 12 -3.41 -2.63 -13.22
C TYR A 12 -2.98 -2.06 -11.86
N ARG A 13 -3.79 -2.26 -10.83
CA ARG A 13 -3.51 -1.76 -9.49
C ARG A 13 -2.31 -2.45 -8.86
N LEU A 14 -2.15 -3.76 -9.04
CA LEU A 14 -0.97 -4.49 -8.58
C LEU A 14 0.30 -4.00 -9.27
N LYS A 15 0.25 -3.83 -10.58
CA LYS A 15 1.39 -3.33 -11.33
C LYS A 15 1.78 -1.94 -10.87
N LYS A 16 0.80 -1.10 -10.61
CA LYS A 16 1.05 0.26 -10.09
C LYS A 16 1.68 0.21 -8.72
N ALA A 17 1.25 -0.71 -7.85
CA ALA A 17 1.86 -0.92 -6.54
C ALA A 17 3.34 -1.30 -6.69
N GLN A 18 3.64 -2.24 -7.56
CA GLN A 18 5.00 -2.71 -7.79
C GLN A 18 5.90 -1.61 -8.35
N GLN A 19 5.41 -0.85 -9.33
CA GLN A 19 6.17 0.25 -9.92
C GLN A 19 6.44 1.36 -8.90
N THR A 20 5.44 1.68 -8.09
CA THR A 20 5.59 2.70 -7.04
C THR A 20 6.58 2.24 -5.98
N PHE A 21 6.57 0.97 -5.62
CA PHE A 21 7.53 0.39 -4.70
C PHE A 21 8.97 0.48 -5.26
N GLU A 22 9.14 0.18 -6.56
CA GLU A 22 10.46 0.31 -7.19
C GLU A 22 10.97 1.74 -7.14
N THR A 23 10.08 2.73 -7.29
CA THR A 23 10.46 4.13 -7.15
C THR A 23 10.99 4.41 -5.73
N ALA A 24 10.32 3.86 -4.69
CA ALA A 24 10.79 4.03 -3.31
C ALA A 24 12.19 3.45 -3.13
N LYS A 25 12.45 2.28 -3.70
CA LYS A 25 13.78 1.65 -3.63
C LYS A 25 14.86 2.49 -4.32
N HIS A 26 14.55 3.07 -5.46
CA HIS A 26 15.48 3.95 -6.15
C HIS A 26 15.79 5.20 -5.33
N LEU A 27 14.78 5.80 -4.72
CA LEU A 27 14.99 6.96 -3.86
C LEU A 27 15.89 6.61 -2.67
N GLU A 28 15.68 5.45 -2.06
CA GLU A 28 16.51 4.99 -0.95
C GLU A 28 17.95 4.76 -1.39
N GLN A 29 18.15 4.16 -2.56
CA GLN A 29 19.47 3.90 -3.11
C GLN A 29 20.31 5.18 -3.26
N PHE A 30 19.67 6.28 -3.61
CA PHE A 30 20.35 7.57 -3.77
C PHE A 30 20.23 8.45 -2.52
N GLU A 31 19.75 7.89 -1.40
CA GLU A 31 19.64 8.59 -0.12
C GLU A 31 18.83 9.88 -0.20
N ILE A 32 17.77 9.86 -1.01
CA ILE A 32 16.88 11.00 -1.17
C ILE A 32 15.91 11.03 0.04
N ALA A 33 15.44 12.24 0.37
CA ALA A 33 14.65 12.55 1.57
C ALA A 33 13.66 11.47 2.00
N GLY A 34 13.67 11.17 3.29
CA GLY A 34 12.82 10.14 3.87
C GLY A 34 11.33 10.34 3.64
N ASN A 35 10.87 11.61 3.62
CA ASN A 35 9.46 11.91 3.33
C ASN A 35 9.05 11.43 1.94
N SER A 36 9.92 11.57 0.94
CA SER A 36 9.64 11.10 -0.40
C SER A 36 9.54 9.59 -0.46
N ILE A 37 10.42 8.90 0.25
CA ILE A 37 10.40 7.43 0.34
C ILE A 37 9.12 6.99 1.05
N ALA A 38 8.78 7.61 2.17
CA ALA A 38 7.57 7.27 2.93
C ALA A 38 6.32 7.46 2.08
N ASN A 39 6.26 8.55 1.31
CA ASN A 39 5.15 8.83 0.40
C ASN A 39 4.99 7.70 -0.62
N ARG A 40 6.08 7.28 -1.25
CA ARG A 40 6.04 6.22 -2.26
C ARG A 40 5.69 4.86 -1.66
N LEU A 41 6.21 4.54 -0.47
CA LEU A 41 5.87 3.30 0.22
C LEU A 41 4.40 3.27 0.61
N TYR A 42 3.87 4.38 1.11
CA TYR A 42 2.44 4.48 1.42
C TYR A 42 1.59 4.20 0.18
N TYR A 43 1.91 4.85 -0.94
CA TYR A 43 1.11 4.66 -2.15
C TYR A 43 1.26 3.26 -2.74
N ALA A 44 2.42 2.63 -2.61
CA ALA A 44 2.56 1.23 -3.01
C ALA A 44 1.59 0.35 -2.21
N ALA A 45 1.54 0.53 -0.89
CA ALA A 45 0.60 -0.22 -0.04
C ALA A 45 -0.86 0.15 -0.36
N PHE A 46 -1.13 1.42 -0.60
CA PHE A 46 -2.47 1.90 -0.95
C PHE A 46 -2.98 1.25 -2.23
N TYR A 47 -2.14 1.17 -3.27
CA TYR A 47 -2.55 0.52 -4.52
C TYR A 47 -2.77 -0.98 -4.34
N CYS A 48 -2.03 -1.63 -3.43
CA CYS A 48 -2.26 -3.03 -3.07
C CYS A 48 -3.66 -3.22 -2.47
N VAL A 49 -4.04 -2.36 -1.53
CA VAL A 49 -5.37 -2.43 -0.92
C VAL A 49 -6.44 -2.16 -1.97
N ASN A 50 -6.21 -1.22 -2.87
CA ASN A 50 -7.14 -0.95 -3.97
C ASN A 50 -7.30 -2.17 -4.89
N ALA A 51 -6.26 -2.96 -5.09
CA ALA A 51 -6.37 -4.21 -5.85
C ALA A 51 -7.28 -5.22 -5.13
N LEU A 52 -7.12 -5.33 -3.81
CA LEU A 52 -7.99 -6.18 -3.00
C LEU A 52 -9.46 -5.72 -3.08
N LEU A 53 -9.68 -4.41 -3.01
CA LEU A 53 -11.02 -3.85 -3.10
C LEU A 53 -11.63 -4.03 -4.48
N ALA A 54 -10.83 -3.94 -5.54
CA ALA A 54 -11.29 -4.23 -6.90
C ALA A 54 -11.78 -5.67 -7.00
N HIS A 55 -11.10 -6.61 -6.36
CA HIS A 55 -11.53 -8.00 -6.32
C HIS A 55 -12.91 -8.15 -5.65
N LYS A 56 -13.19 -7.34 -4.64
CA LYS A 56 -14.49 -7.31 -3.95
C LYS A 56 -15.51 -6.42 -4.68
N GLU A 57 -15.10 -5.78 -5.77
CA GLU A 57 -15.93 -4.84 -6.53
C GLU A 57 -16.38 -3.65 -5.69
N ILE A 58 -15.48 -3.18 -4.82
CA ILE A 58 -15.68 -1.99 -3.98
C ILE A 58 -14.75 -0.88 -4.48
N ASP A 59 -15.31 0.31 -4.65
CA ASP A 59 -14.55 1.47 -5.13
C ASP A 59 -14.67 2.63 -4.14
N TYR A 60 -13.79 2.63 -3.14
CA TYR A 60 -13.71 3.71 -2.17
C TYR A 60 -12.79 4.81 -2.67
N LYS A 61 -13.20 6.06 -2.50
CA LYS A 61 -12.48 7.23 -3.02
C LYS A 61 -11.52 7.84 -2.00
N SER A 62 -11.81 7.77 -0.71
CA SER A 62 -10.98 8.43 0.29
C SER A 62 -9.92 7.48 0.86
N HIS A 63 -8.78 8.04 1.21
CA HIS A 63 -7.71 7.30 1.87
C HIS A 63 -8.18 6.68 3.19
N LYS A 64 -9.03 7.40 3.92
CA LYS A 64 -9.58 6.93 5.19
C LYS A 64 -10.49 5.71 4.98
N SER A 65 -11.33 5.72 3.96
CA SER A 65 -12.22 4.60 3.66
C SER A 65 -11.44 3.36 3.25
N VAL A 66 -10.37 3.53 2.49
CA VAL A 66 -9.50 2.42 2.08
C VAL A 66 -8.80 1.81 3.29
N LYS A 67 -8.28 2.65 4.18
CA LYS A 67 -7.64 2.21 5.43
C LYS A 67 -8.62 1.42 6.30
N THR A 68 -9.85 1.92 6.45
CA THR A 68 -10.89 1.25 7.22
C THR A 68 -11.26 -0.10 6.60
N ALA A 69 -11.34 -0.15 5.27
CA ALA A 69 -11.64 -1.40 4.55
C ALA A 69 -10.56 -2.45 4.76
N LEU A 70 -9.28 -2.05 4.73
CA LEU A 70 -8.19 -2.97 5.03
C LEU A 70 -8.39 -3.59 6.42
N SER A 71 -8.67 -2.76 7.41
CA SER A 71 -8.90 -3.22 8.78
C SER A 71 -10.09 -4.17 8.85
N ASN A 72 -11.23 -3.78 8.32
CA ASN A 72 -12.48 -4.54 8.49
C ASN A 72 -12.51 -5.84 7.71
N PHE A 73 -12.02 -5.84 6.47
CA PHE A 73 -12.15 -7.00 5.59
C PHE A 73 -10.96 -7.96 5.67
N TYR A 74 -9.79 -7.51 6.09
CA TYR A 74 -8.58 -8.30 6.00
C TYR A 74 -7.84 -8.49 7.32
N ILE A 75 -7.71 -7.44 8.14
CA ILE A 75 -6.98 -7.55 9.40
C ILE A 75 -7.84 -8.23 10.47
N ARG A 76 -9.05 -7.73 10.67
CA ARG A 76 -9.95 -8.24 11.71
C ARG A 76 -10.42 -9.65 11.42
N THR A 77 -10.44 -10.04 10.17
CA THR A 77 -10.83 -11.40 9.75
C THR A 77 -9.66 -12.39 9.82
N GLY A 78 -8.45 -11.90 10.07
CA GLY A 78 -7.26 -12.76 10.15
C GLY A 78 -6.65 -13.12 8.80
N LEU A 79 -7.19 -12.60 7.69
CA LEU A 79 -6.64 -12.87 6.36
C LEU A 79 -5.27 -12.23 6.16
N ILE A 80 -5.06 -11.08 6.77
CA ILE A 80 -3.77 -10.37 6.74
C ILE A 80 -3.36 -10.14 8.19
N ASP A 81 -2.10 -10.42 8.51
CA ASP A 81 -1.58 -10.27 9.86
C ASP A 81 -1.67 -8.82 10.33
N SER A 82 -1.98 -8.64 11.61
CA SER A 82 -2.17 -7.31 12.19
C SER A 82 -0.93 -6.43 12.11
N SER A 83 0.27 -7.02 12.03
CA SER A 83 1.50 -6.25 11.88
C SER A 83 1.51 -5.42 10.60
N TYR A 84 0.87 -5.90 9.54
CA TYR A 84 0.75 -5.13 8.29
C TYR A 84 -0.24 -3.98 8.43
N GLY A 85 -1.27 -4.15 9.26
CA GLY A 85 -2.18 -3.05 9.58
C GLY A 85 -1.46 -1.94 10.32
N GLU A 86 -0.61 -2.30 11.27
CA GLU A 86 0.22 -1.32 12.00
C GLU A 86 1.18 -0.60 11.05
N MET A 87 1.84 -1.36 10.15
CA MET A 87 2.71 -0.79 9.12
C MET A 87 1.94 0.22 8.25
N TYR A 88 0.77 -0.17 7.78
CA TYR A 88 -0.06 0.69 6.93
C TYR A 88 -0.43 1.98 7.66
N ASN A 89 -0.84 1.88 8.92
CA ASN A 89 -1.21 3.04 9.71
C ASN A 89 -0.04 3.99 9.92
N LYS A 90 1.16 3.46 10.15
CA LYS A 90 2.36 4.28 10.31
C LYS A 90 2.72 5.01 9.01
N LEU A 91 2.64 4.31 7.89
CA LEU A 91 2.90 4.94 6.58
C LEU A 91 1.85 5.99 6.26
N PHE A 92 0.60 5.74 6.61
CA PHE A 92 -0.49 6.72 6.47
C PHE A 92 -0.17 8.00 7.26
N GLU A 93 0.26 7.86 8.52
CA GLU A 93 0.62 8.99 9.36
C GLU A 93 1.82 9.76 8.80
N MET A 94 2.86 9.04 8.36
CA MET A 94 4.06 9.67 7.79
C MET A 94 3.73 10.46 6.53
N ARG A 95 2.91 9.89 5.65
CA ARG A 95 2.48 10.57 4.43
C ARG A 95 1.67 11.82 4.77
N GLN A 96 0.71 11.71 5.68
CA GLN A 96 -0.14 12.82 6.07
C GLN A 96 0.67 13.94 6.71
N ASN A 97 1.55 13.59 7.64
CA ASN A 97 2.40 14.58 8.32
C ASN A 97 3.39 15.23 7.34
N GLY A 98 3.96 14.45 6.45
CA GLY A 98 4.89 14.96 5.44
C GLY A 98 4.25 15.93 4.47
N ASP A 99 2.97 15.71 4.13
CA ASP A 99 2.24 16.57 3.19
C ASP A 99 1.72 17.85 3.85
N TYR A 100 1.41 17.81 5.15
CA TYR A 100 0.69 18.90 5.82
C TYR A 100 1.47 19.60 6.92
N SER A 101 2.73 19.25 7.15
CA SER A 101 3.57 19.89 8.16
C SER A 101 4.94 20.26 7.56
N ASP A 102 5.27 21.55 7.58
CA ASP A 102 6.53 22.05 7.01
C ASP A 102 7.76 21.55 7.77
N TYR A 103 7.58 21.18 9.04
CA TYR A 103 8.70 20.79 9.91
C TYR A 103 8.81 19.28 10.11
N TYR A 104 7.91 18.52 9.50
CA TYR A 104 7.95 17.07 9.61
C TYR A 104 8.96 16.48 8.63
N ASP A 105 9.87 15.68 9.17
CA ASP A 105 10.92 15.05 8.36
C ASP A 105 11.20 13.65 8.89
N VAL A 106 11.00 12.65 8.02
CA VAL A 106 11.28 11.26 8.35
C VAL A 106 12.74 10.97 7.97
N SER A 107 13.53 10.47 8.92
CA SER A 107 14.90 10.10 8.62
C SER A 107 14.97 8.85 7.75
N LEU A 108 16.05 8.71 6.98
CA LEU A 108 16.29 7.52 6.19
C LEU A 108 16.37 6.27 7.09
N GLU A 109 16.98 6.42 8.25
CA GLU A 109 17.09 5.32 9.22
C GLU A 109 15.71 4.82 9.67
N THR A 110 14.77 5.74 9.90
CA THR A 110 13.41 5.40 10.32
C THR A 110 12.65 4.69 9.21
N ILE A 111 12.79 5.14 7.96
CA ILE A 111 11.99 4.61 6.85
C ILE A 111 12.54 3.31 6.25
N LYS A 112 13.84 3.06 6.35
CA LYS A 112 14.45 1.86 5.74
C LYS A 112 13.77 0.54 6.10
N PRO A 113 13.43 0.25 7.36
CA PRO A 113 12.78 -1.02 7.71
C PRO A 113 11.43 -1.21 7.02
N TYR A 114 10.74 -0.12 6.67
CA TYR A 114 9.44 -0.19 6.01
C TYR A 114 9.53 -0.65 4.55
N ILE A 115 10.69 -0.49 3.92
CA ILE A 115 10.88 -0.93 2.53
C ILE A 115 10.66 -2.44 2.43
N GLU A 116 11.30 -3.22 3.30
CA GLU A 116 11.13 -4.67 3.32
C GLU A 116 9.71 -5.07 3.71
N ARG A 117 9.13 -4.37 4.69
CA ARG A 117 7.77 -4.67 5.14
C ARG A 117 6.74 -4.44 4.03
N VAL A 118 6.90 -3.39 3.24
CA VAL A 118 6.00 -3.14 2.10
C VAL A 118 6.21 -4.20 1.02
N SER A 119 7.46 -4.62 0.78
CA SER A 119 7.75 -5.71 -0.15
C SER A 119 7.01 -6.98 0.26
N GLU A 120 7.04 -7.32 1.54
CA GLU A 120 6.32 -8.47 2.08
C GLU A 120 4.82 -8.32 1.92
N PHE A 121 4.30 -7.13 2.18
CA PHE A 121 2.87 -6.84 2.07
C PHE A 121 2.38 -7.04 0.62
N ILE A 122 3.15 -6.57 -0.35
CA ILE A 122 2.81 -6.78 -1.76
C ILE A 122 2.68 -8.29 -2.06
N LYS A 123 3.61 -9.09 -1.57
CA LYS A 123 3.58 -10.55 -1.78
C LYS A 123 2.37 -11.19 -1.10
N VAL A 124 2.01 -10.73 0.10
CA VAL A 124 0.81 -11.22 0.81
C VAL A 124 -0.44 -10.93 -0.01
N VAL A 125 -0.56 -9.72 -0.54
CA VAL A 125 -1.71 -9.31 -1.35
C VAL A 125 -1.77 -10.12 -2.64
N GLU A 126 -0.63 -10.28 -3.32
CA GLU A 126 -0.55 -11.08 -4.54
C GLU A 126 -1.02 -12.50 -4.29
N LYS A 127 -0.60 -13.10 -3.17
CA LYS A 127 -0.99 -14.45 -2.81
C LYS A 127 -2.49 -14.57 -2.55
N ILE A 128 -3.06 -13.62 -1.82
CA ILE A 128 -4.51 -13.61 -1.54
C ILE A 128 -5.29 -13.55 -2.85
N LEU A 129 -4.90 -12.68 -3.77
CA LEU A 129 -5.59 -12.53 -5.04
C LEU A 129 -5.44 -13.78 -5.93
N ALA A 130 -4.27 -14.41 -5.92
CA ALA A 130 -4.04 -15.64 -6.69
C ALA A 130 -4.87 -16.80 -6.15
N GLU A 131 -4.97 -16.93 -4.83
CA GLU A 131 -5.76 -17.99 -4.20
C GLU A 131 -7.25 -17.78 -4.39
N SER A 132 -7.71 -16.52 -4.37
CA SER A 132 -9.12 -16.18 -4.58
C SER A 132 -9.61 -16.55 -5.99
N ASP A 133 -8.73 -16.51 -6.98
CA ASP A 133 -9.09 -16.84 -8.37
C ASP A 133 -9.36 -18.33 -8.59
N ASN A 134 -9.06 -19.16 -7.58
CA ASN A 134 -9.27 -20.60 -7.65
C ASN A 134 -10.62 -21.04 -7.09
N TYR A 135 -11.46 -20.11 -6.70
CA TYR A 135 -12.79 -20.42 -6.13
C TYR A 135 -13.94 -20.01 -7.03
#